data_5b2eeb7a448200f70f850019771ad436
#
_entry.id   5b2eeb7a448200f70f850019771ad436
#
_cell.length_a   1.000
_cell.length_b   1.000
_cell.length_c   1.000
_cell.angle_alpha   90.00
_cell.angle_beta   90.00
_cell.angle_gamma   90.00
#
_symmetry.space_group_name_H-M   'P 1'
#
loop_
_entity.id
_entity.type
_entity.pdbx_description
1 polymer ?
#
loop_
_entity_poly.entity_id
_entity_poly.type
_entity_poly.pdbx_seq_one_letter_code
_entity_poly.pdbx_strand_id
1 'polypeptide(L)'
;MAGLITNTRIQLANWLTPKKALTNAFNEAFFSLIGGGWTAYDSSAKTYIEKGYNENPDVYAIVSQIARKFSSVPGVLKEVKDKNAKKELKRLYGKALKPQEILRKSQLETKAYNEDLEEIEEPLERPNYYQSETEFKALWETFMLLTGNAYQWILSPEDGANAGRPMERFLLPAHYVQIVLKKDYNLNSLESPIDHYILMMGNSFIRFEAKDIIHSKFPNPNYDLAGRHLYGQSPLEAAKRDIQLSNTTIDHSNSTMANGGVYGFIHAKDGQTPLTNDQAQDLKARLIEMQASKQILGRIAGASAPLGFTQLSVDTDKMQPHTYSDAAQKRIANCLGWSTLLLNTDAKYDNLDAAWQMAISNRITPDLAIYADDMNTHYYPRFKELRNAEVHFDVSELPEMQGDMKVLAEWMAIAIDSGAVKPKEFRIALRYPADDTPETDKFYLKQGIVPIEEAGLSSAEDRAFNLE
;
A
#
# COMPACT_ATOMS: atom_id res chain seq x y z
N MET A 1 -5.58 11.24 53.73
CA MET A 1 -4.62 10.42 52.93
C MET A 1 -5.13 10.06 51.51
N ALA A 2 -6.43 9.89 51.29
CA ALA A 2 -6.96 9.59 49.97
C ALA A 2 -6.77 10.70 48.91
N GLY A 3 -6.82 11.97 49.29
CA GLY A 3 -6.66 13.11 48.37
C GLY A 3 -5.24 13.33 47.83
N LEU A 4 -4.21 12.92 48.56
CA LEU A 4 -2.81 13.04 48.13
C LEU A 4 -2.48 11.99 47.07
N ILE A 5 -3.04 10.78 47.16
CA ILE A 5 -2.82 9.67 46.22
C ILE A 5 -3.51 9.95 44.87
N THR A 6 -4.68 10.64 44.93
CA THR A 6 -5.40 11.04 43.71
C THR A 6 -4.66 12.14 42.96
N ASN A 7 -4.10 13.14 43.63
CA ASN A 7 -3.33 14.22 43.01
C ASN A 7 -2.00 13.74 42.41
N THR A 8 -1.30 12.81 43.06
CA THR A 8 -0.09 12.20 42.49
C THR A 8 -0.39 11.33 41.29
N ARG A 9 -1.52 10.61 41.27
CA ARG A 9 -1.95 9.85 40.08
C ARG A 9 -2.33 10.77 38.90
N ILE A 10 -3.00 11.89 39.17
CA ILE A 10 -3.33 12.88 38.12
C ILE A 10 -2.07 13.59 37.63
N GLN A 11 -1.13 13.91 38.50
CA GLN A 11 0.16 14.47 38.11
C GLN A 11 1.03 13.46 37.30
N LEU A 12 1.01 12.18 37.69
CA LEU A 12 1.66 11.12 36.92
C LEU A 12 0.99 10.88 35.57
N ALA A 13 -0.34 10.91 35.52
CA ALA A 13 -1.09 10.80 34.28
C ALA A 13 -0.82 11.99 33.34
N ASN A 14 -0.77 13.21 33.86
CA ASN A 14 -0.41 14.42 33.10
C ASN A 14 1.08 14.45 32.70
N TRP A 15 1.96 13.78 33.43
CA TRP A 15 3.36 13.64 33.09
C TRP A 15 3.60 12.50 32.10
N LEU A 16 2.73 11.49 32.09
CA LEU A 16 2.71 10.36 31.13
C LEU A 16 1.91 10.66 29.85
N THR A 17 1.11 11.76 29.83
CA THR A 17 0.53 12.22 28.56
C THR A 17 1.67 12.62 27.64
N PRO A 18 1.89 11.92 26.54
CA PRO A 18 2.97 12.25 25.63
C PRO A 18 2.80 13.69 25.17
N LYS A 19 3.88 14.46 25.19
CA LYS A 19 3.92 15.85 24.70
C LYS A 19 3.29 16.00 23.32
N LYS A 20 3.12 14.92 22.58
CA LYS A 20 2.45 14.83 21.29
C LYS A 20 0.96 15.21 21.34
N ALA A 21 0.22 14.86 22.40
CA ALA A 21 -1.17 15.30 22.58
C ALA A 21 -1.24 16.81 22.83
N LEU A 22 -0.30 17.35 23.60
CA LEU A 22 -0.13 18.80 23.81
C LEU A 22 0.32 19.53 22.52
N THR A 23 1.21 18.91 21.73
CA THR A 23 1.69 19.49 20.45
C THR A 23 0.58 19.48 19.40
N ASN A 24 -0.25 18.45 19.34
CA ASN A 24 -1.39 18.42 18.42
C ASN A 24 -2.46 19.43 18.84
N ALA A 25 -2.80 19.51 20.13
CA ALA A 25 -3.73 20.53 20.65
C ALA A 25 -3.18 21.95 20.49
N PHE A 26 -1.87 22.16 20.64
CA PHE A 26 -1.21 23.43 20.40
C PHE A 26 -1.21 23.77 18.90
N ASN A 27 -0.94 22.83 18.02
CA ASN A 27 -1.02 23.03 16.58
C ASN A 27 -2.45 23.31 16.12
N GLU A 28 -3.45 22.60 16.62
CA GLU A 28 -4.87 22.87 16.34
C GLU A 28 -5.28 24.28 16.83
N ALA A 29 -4.87 24.67 18.04
CA ALA A 29 -5.13 25.98 18.59
C ALA A 29 -4.37 27.08 17.84
N PHE A 30 -3.14 26.85 17.44
CA PHE A 30 -2.30 27.80 16.69
C PHE A 30 -2.84 28.03 15.28
N PHE A 31 -3.28 26.98 14.58
CA PHE A 31 -3.89 27.09 13.26
C PHE A 31 -5.31 27.70 13.30
N SER A 32 -6.06 27.48 14.38
CA SER A 32 -7.33 28.15 14.65
C SER A 32 -7.16 29.65 14.92
N LEU A 33 -6.07 30.08 15.53
CA LEU A 33 -5.75 31.47 15.84
C LEU A 33 -5.26 32.28 14.64
N ILE A 34 -4.69 31.67 13.61
CA ILE A 34 -4.19 32.34 12.40
C ILE A 34 -5.33 32.70 11.42
N GLY A 35 -6.58 32.42 11.79
CA GLY A 35 -7.77 33.08 11.21
C GLY A 35 -7.87 33.01 9.68
N GLY A 36 -7.69 31.90 9.12
CA GLY A 36 -8.12 31.64 7.76
C GLY A 36 -9.06 30.45 7.76
N GLY A 37 -10.19 30.52 7.12
CA GLY A 37 -11.20 29.47 6.99
C GLY A 37 -10.74 28.17 6.32
N TRP A 38 -9.49 27.83 6.51
CA TRP A 38 -8.82 26.60 6.15
C TRP A 38 -8.74 25.78 7.43
N THR A 39 -9.66 24.85 7.62
CA THR A 39 -9.43 23.74 8.55
C THR A 39 -8.13 23.08 8.09
N ALA A 40 -7.04 23.34 8.81
CA ALA A 40 -5.78 22.66 8.54
C ALA A 40 -6.06 21.17 8.56
N TYR A 41 -5.81 20.50 7.44
CA TYR A 41 -5.95 19.05 7.36
C TYR A 41 -5.00 18.46 8.39
N ASP A 42 -5.57 17.89 9.44
CA ASP A 42 -4.77 17.25 10.48
C ASP A 42 -3.97 16.12 9.84
N SER A 43 -2.65 16.14 10.01
CA SER A 43 -1.74 15.10 9.50
C SER A 43 -1.70 13.86 10.40
N SER A 44 -2.70 13.68 11.29
CA SER A 44 -2.81 12.47 12.10
C SER A 44 -3.19 11.27 11.24
N ALA A 45 -2.68 10.11 11.63
CA ALA A 45 -3.03 8.83 10.99
C ALA A 45 -4.56 8.60 10.96
N LYS A 46 -5.27 9.08 11.98
CA LYS A 46 -6.73 9.04 12.06
C LYS A 46 -7.39 9.82 10.93
N THR A 47 -6.91 11.02 10.65
CA THR A 47 -7.46 11.88 9.58
C THR A 47 -7.26 11.26 8.20
N TYR A 48 -6.14 10.58 7.93
CA TYR A 48 -5.94 9.88 6.65
C TYR A 48 -6.91 8.72 6.46
N ILE A 49 -7.30 8.05 7.54
CA ILE A 49 -8.33 7.01 7.46
C ILE A 49 -9.71 7.63 7.26
N GLU A 50 -10.11 8.60 8.09
CA GLU A 50 -11.46 9.16 8.06
C GLU A 50 -11.71 9.99 6.80
N LYS A 51 -10.88 11.03 6.56
CA LYS A 51 -11.07 11.97 5.45
C LYS A 51 -10.34 11.59 4.16
N GLY A 52 -9.29 10.78 4.28
CA GLY A 52 -8.60 10.24 3.12
C GLY A 52 -9.32 9.00 2.59
N TYR A 53 -9.24 7.89 3.31
CA TYR A 53 -9.70 6.60 2.81
C TYR A 53 -11.23 6.46 2.77
N ASN A 54 -11.93 6.94 3.83
CA ASN A 54 -13.38 6.76 3.91
C ASN A 54 -14.18 7.80 3.11
N GLU A 55 -13.68 9.03 2.98
CA GLU A 55 -14.42 10.12 2.33
C GLU A 55 -13.92 10.43 0.91
N ASN A 56 -12.67 10.11 0.56
CA ASN A 56 -12.10 10.41 -0.74
C ASN A 56 -12.10 9.19 -1.67
N PRO A 57 -12.86 9.19 -2.77
CA PRO A 57 -12.96 8.05 -3.66
C PRO A 57 -11.66 7.73 -4.39
N ASP A 58 -10.82 8.73 -4.69
CA ASP A 58 -9.54 8.52 -5.38
C ASP A 58 -8.55 7.77 -4.48
N VAL A 59 -8.45 8.20 -3.21
CA VAL A 59 -7.60 7.51 -2.22
C VAL A 59 -8.08 6.08 -2.00
N TYR A 60 -9.39 5.89 -1.84
CA TYR A 60 -9.96 4.55 -1.66
C TYR A 60 -9.65 3.64 -2.85
N ALA A 61 -9.88 4.13 -4.07
CA ALA A 61 -9.66 3.34 -5.28
C ALA A 61 -8.18 2.90 -5.41
N ILE A 62 -7.25 3.83 -5.21
CA ILE A 62 -5.82 3.56 -5.34
C ILE A 62 -5.34 2.61 -4.23
N VAL A 63 -5.62 2.93 -2.97
CA VAL A 63 -5.19 2.12 -1.82
C VAL A 63 -5.76 0.71 -1.88
N SER A 64 -7.05 0.57 -2.24
CA SER A 64 -7.68 -0.75 -2.35
C SER A 64 -7.11 -1.60 -3.50
N GLN A 65 -6.74 -0.98 -4.63
CA GLN A 65 -6.07 -1.70 -5.73
C GLN A 65 -4.68 -2.17 -5.32
N ILE A 66 -3.88 -1.32 -4.68
CA ILE A 66 -2.54 -1.67 -4.18
C ILE A 66 -2.66 -2.82 -3.17
N ALA A 67 -3.53 -2.69 -2.17
CA ALA A 67 -3.70 -3.69 -1.11
C ALA A 67 -4.15 -5.06 -1.66
N ARG A 68 -5.08 -5.08 -2.63
CA ARG A 68 -5.50 -6.32 -3.31
C ARG A 68 -4.37 -6.95 -4.10
N LYS A 69 -3.60 -6.15 -4.84
CA LYS A 69 -2.47 -6.67 -5.62
C LYS A 69 -1.35 -7.17 -4.72
N PHE A 70 -1.02 -6.45 -3.65
CA PHE A 70 -0.07 -6.89 -2.63
C PHE A 70 -0.47 -8.22 -2.01
N SER A 71 -1.74 -8.36 -1.60
CA SER A 71 -2.23 -9.57 -0.95
C SER A 71 -2.35 -10.78 -1.88
N SER A 72 -2.43 -10.57 -3.19
CA SER A 72 -2.53 -11.65 -4.18
C SER A 72 -1.20 -12.39 -4.43
N VAL A 73 -0.06 -11.83 -4.00
CA VAL A 73 1.24 -12.48 -4.18
C VAL A 73 1.39 -13.57 -3.11
N PRO A 74 1.50 -14.85 -3.47
CA PRO A 74 1.68 -15.93 -2.51
C PRO A 74 3.05 -15.85 -1.84
N GLY A 75 3.10 -16.15 -0.56
CA GLY A 75 4.36 -16.33 0.18
C GLY A 75 4.74 -17.81 0.21
N VAL A 76 5.96 -18.12 -0.16
CA VAL A 76 6.50 -19.48 -0.07
C VAL A 76 7.60 -19.53 0.98
N LEU A 77 7.50 -20.49 1.88
CA LEU A 77 8.50 -20.68 2.93
C LEU A 77 9.57 -21.66 2.43
N LYS A 78 10.83 -21.22 2.40
CA LYS A 78 11.96 -22.01 1.90
C LYS A 78 13.10 -22.03 2.90
N GLU A 79 13.77 -23.18 3.05
CA GLU A 79 14.98 -23.26 3.86
C GLU A 79 16.19 -22.74 3.09
N VAL A 80 16.97 -21.86 3.71
CA VAL A 80 18.17 -21.25 3.09
C VAL A 80 19.34 -22.22 3.15
N LYS A 81 19.83 -22.66 1.97
CA LYS A 81 20.97 -23.54 1.80
C LYS A 81 22.27 -22.75 1.55
N ASP A 82 22.24 -21.81 0.59
CA ASP A 82 23.41 -21.00 0.22
C ASP A 82 23.08 -19.50 0.30
N LYS A 83 23.68 -18.84 1.29
CA LYS A 83 23.50 -17.39 1.50
C LYS A 83 24.06 -16.51 0.37
N ASN A 84 25.10 -16.98 -0.35
CA ASN A 84 25.69 -16.21 -1.46
C ASN A 84 24.78 -16.28 -2.70
N ALA A 85 24.31 -17.47 -3.06
CA ALA A 85 23.33 -17.66 -4.13
C ALA A 85 22.06 -16.84 -3.86
N LYS A 86 21.56 -16.85 -2.62
CA LYS A 86 20.43 -16.01 -2.19
C LYS A 86 20.69 -14.52 -2.39
N LYS A 87 21.90 -14.03 -2.05
CA LYS A 87 22.24 -12.60 -2.24
C LYS A 87 22.26 -12.19 -3.71
N GLU A 88 22.71 -13.07 -4.60
CA GLU A 88 22.61 -12.84 -6.05
C GLU A 88 21.16 -12.89 -6.53
N LEU A 89 20.40 -13.84 -6.04
CA LEU A 89 18.98 -14.02 -6.36
C LEU A 89 18.16 -12.76 -6.00
N LYS A 90 18.36 -12.19 -4.81
CA LYS A 90 17.70 -10.93 -4.38
C LYS A 90 17.91 -9.75 -5.36
N ARG A 91 18.97 -9.76 -6.17
CA ARG A 91 19.22 -8.72 -7.20
C ARG A 91 18.35 -8.87 -8.44
N LEU A 92 17.74 -10.04 -8.64
CA LEU A 92 16.87 -10.35 -9.77
C LEU A 92 15.39 -10.11 -9.44
N TYR A 93 15.05 -9.91 -8.16
CA TYR A 93 13.68 -9.67 -7.76
C TYR A 93 13.20 -8.26 -8.11
N GLY A 94 11.90 -8.14 -8.35
CA GLY A 94 11.21 -6.86 -8.51
C GLY A 94 11.36 -6.17 -9.84
N LYS A 95 11.92 -6.82 -10.84
CA LYS A 95 12.01 -6.27 -12.20
C LYS A 95 11.52 -7.28 -13.23
N ALA A 96 11.06 -6.79 -14.37
CA ALA A 96 10.81 -7.64 -15.53
C ALA A 96 12.14 -8.26 -15.99
N LEU A 97 12.22 -9.59 -15.96
CA LEU A 97 13.44 -10.32 -16.25
C LEU A 97 13.56 -10.59 -17.76
N LYS A 98 14.78 -10.44 -18.27
CA LYS A 98 15.12 -10.92 -19.60
C LYS A 98 15.23 -12.45 -19.60
N PRO A 99 15.10 -13.15 -20.77
CA PRO A 99 15.18 -14.61 -20.83
C PRO A 99 16.41 -15.21 -20.15
N GLN A 100 17.59 -14.59 -20.32
CA GLN A 100 18.83 -15.02 -19.65
C GLN A 100 18.78 -14.84 -18.12
N GLU A 101 18.11 -13.79 -17.64
CA GLU A 101 17.94 -13.54 -16.22
C GLU A 101 16.94 -14.51 -15.59
N ILE A 102 15.91 -14.95 -16.34
CA ILE A 102 14.95 -15.99 -15.92
C ILE A 102 15.69 -17.32 -15.69
N LEU A 103 16.52 -17.73 -16.64
CA LEU A 103 17.31 -18.94 -16.52
C LEU A 103 18.27 -18.85 -15.31
N ARG A 104 19.00 -17.73 -15.18
CA ARG A 104 19.89 -17.50 -14.05
C ARG A 104 19.14 -17.50 -12.71
N LYS A 105 17.92 -16.92 -12.67
CA LYS A 105 17.05 -16.93 -11.50
C LYS A 105 16.75 -18.37 -11.08
N SER A 106 16.26 -19.22 -12.00
CA SER A 106 15.95 -20.62 -11.73
C SER A 106 17.15 -21.39 -11.20
N GLN A 107 18.34 -21.24 -11.80
CA GLN A 107 19.57 -21.87 -11.31
C GLN A 107 19.97 -21.40 -9.92
N LEU A 108 19.81 -20.11 -9.62
CA LEU A 108 20.11 -19.53 -8.31
C LEU A 108 19.09 -20.00 -7.25
N GLU A 109 17.82 -20.14 -7.59
CA GLU A 109 16.78 -20.64 -6.68
C GLU A 109 17.06 -22.06 -6.23
N THR A 110 17.34 -22.98 -7.14
CA THR A 110 17.71 -24.37 -6.83
C THR A 110 18.97 -24.43 -5.96
N LYS A 111 19.90 -23.49 -6.13
CA LYS A 111 21.14 -23.42 -5.37
C LYS A 111 20.96 -22.77 -4.00
N ALA A 112 20.13 -21.72 -3.92
CA ALA A 112 19.94 -20.91 -2.73
C ALA A 112 19.04 -21.59 -1.69
N TYR A 113 18.05 -22.37 -2.13
CA TYR A 113 17.02 -22.93 -1.26
C TYR A 113 16.97 -24.46 -1.37
N ASN A 114 16.52 -25.10 -0.29
CA ASN A 114 16.03 -26.46 -0.33
C ASN A 114 14.60 -26.51 -0.86
N GLU A 115 14.08 -27.71 -1.06
CA GLU A 115 12.67 -27.94 -1.40
C GLU A 115 11.73 -27.24 -0.42
N ASP A 116 10.55 -26.88 -0.86
CA ASP A 116 9.55 -26.17 -0.08
C ASP A 116 9.20 -26.96 1.20
N LEU A 117 9.03 -26.24 2.30
CA LEU A 117 8.67 -26.81 3.59
C LEU A 117 7.14 -26.92 3.68
N GLU A 118 6.54 -27.83 2.92
CA GLU A 118 5.08 -27.99 2.81
C GLU A 118 4.37 -28.25 4.15
N GLU A 119 5.03 -28.88 5.13
CA GLU A 119 4.41 -29.22 6.42
C GLU A 119 4.21 -28.03 7.38
N ILE A 120 4.70 -26.82 7.04
CA ILE A 120 4.73 -25.67 7.97
C ILE A 120 4.03 -24.44 7.39
N GLU A 121 3.16 -24.60 6.41
CA GLU A 121 2.42 -23.50 5.77
C GLU A 121 1.31 -22.92 6.67
N GLU A 122 0.80 -23.71 7.63
CA GLU A 122 -0.32 -23.34 8.50
C GLU A 122 -0.20 -21.95 9.16
N PRO A 123 0.97 -21.53 9.71
CA PRO A 123 1.11 -20.17 10.27
C PRO A 123 1.07 -19.05 9.24
N LEU A 124 1.25 -19.34 7.95
CA LEU A 124 1.12 -18.37 6.86
C LEU A 124 -0.30 -18.26 6.39
N GLU A 125 -0.98 -19.38 6.17
CA GLU A 125 -2.31 -19.43 5.59
C GLU A 125 -3.37 -18.84 6.52
N ARG A 126 -3.21 -18.99 7.83
CA ARG A 126 -4.19 -18.60 8.82
C ARG A 126 -3.59 -17.82 9.98
N PRO A 127 -3.42 -16.50 9.83
CA PRO A 127 -2.80 -15.68 10.87
C PRO A 127 -3.57 -15.66 12.19
N ASN A 128 -4.91 -15.78 12.15
CA ASN A 128 -5.79 -15.83 13.31
C ASN A 128 -7.13 -16.50 12.97
N TYR A 129 -7.98 -16.69 13.99
CA TYR A 129 -9.23 -17.43 13.87
C TYR A 129 -10.29 -16.79 12.95
N TYR A 130 -10.20 -15.49 12.62
CA TYR A 130 -11.23 -14.79 11.83
C TYR A 130 -10.71 -14.19 10.51
N GLN A 131 -9.39 -14.19 10.24
CA GLN A 131 -8.81 -13.63 9.02
C GLN A 131 -8.06 -14.70 8.23
N SER A 132 -8.19 -14.66 6.92
CA SER A 132 -7.30 -15.33 5.99
C SER A 132 -5.98 -14.54 5.84
N GLU A 133 -4.93 -15.17 5.31
CA GLU A 133 -3.68 -14.47 5.01
C GLU A 133 -3.89 -13.31 4.03
N THR A 134 -4.71 -13.53 3.02
CA THR A 134 -5.03 -12.49 2.01
C THR A 134 -5.66 -11.25 2.66
N GLU A 135 -6.64 -11.45 3.55
CA GLU A 135 -7.26 -10.33 4.28
C GLU A 135 -6.27 -9.63 5.21
N PHE A 136 -5.44 -10.41 5.91
CA PHE A 136 -4.43 -9.89 6.81
C PHE A 136 -3.39 -9.05 6.05
N LYS A 137 -2.85 -9.55 4.94
CA LYS A 137 -1.90 -8.83 4.09
C LYS A 137 -2.51 -7.58 3.48
N ALA A 138 -3.75 -7.65 3.00
CA ALA A 138 -4.45 -6.48 2.46
C ALA A 138 -4.64 -5.39 3.52
N LEU A 139 -5.00 -5.77 4.75
CA LEU A 139 -5.14 -4.83 5.87
C LEU A 139 -3.79 -4.26 6.31
N TRP A 140 -2.73 -5.09 6.35
CA TRP A 140 -1.37 -4.67 6.66
C TRP A 140 -0.90 -3.58 5.68
N GLU A 141 -1.05 -3.84 4.38
CA GLU A 141 -0.70 -2.88 3.33
C GLU A 141 -1.53 -1.60 3.42
N THR A 142 -2.83 -1.73 3.69
CA THR A 142 -3.71 -0.58 3.89
C THR A 142 -3.22 0.31 5.03
N PHE A 143 -2.83 -0.25 6.18
CA PHE A 143 -2.28 0.52 7.29
C PHE A 143 -0.94 1.15 6.92
N MET A 144 -0.06 0.44 6.23
CA MET A 144 1.21 0.99 5.75
C MET A 144 0.99 2.21 4.85
N LEU A 145 0.10 2.12 3.88
CA LEU A 145 -0.21 3.22 2.96
C LEU A 145 -0.83 4.43 3.68
N LEU A 146 -1.79 4.20 4.56
CA LEU A 146 -2.53 5.27 5.22
C LEU A 146 -1.77 5.92 6.37
N THR A 147 -1.03 5.14 7.14
CA THR A 147 -0.39 5.64 8.37
C THR A 147 1.13 5.61 8.35
N GLY A 148 1.71 4.91 7.38
CA GLY A 148 3.14 4.62 7.34
C GLY A 148 3.58 3.55 8.32
N ASN A 149 2.65 2.92 9.05
CA ASN A 149 2.92 1.97 10.12
C ASN A 149 1.94 0.80 10.08
N ALA A 150 2.42 -0.39 10.34
CA ALA A 150 1.60 -1.55 10.65
C ALA A 150 2.14 -2.26 11.91
N TYR A 151 1.26 -2.62 12.81
CA TYR A 151 1.61 -3.27 14.06
C TYR A 151 0.98 -4.65 14.10
N GLN A 152 1.80 -5.68 14.10
CA GLN A 152 1.36 -7.06 14.24
C GLN A 152 1.61 -7.51 15.69
N TRP A 153 0.55 -7.81 16.40
CA TRP A 153 0.64 -8.42 17.73
C TRP A 153 0.70 -9.93 17.58
N ILE A 154 1.72 -10.53 18.17
CA ILE A 154 1.95 -11.97 18.17
C ILE A 154 1.48 -12.51 19.51
N LEU A 155 0.46 -13.36 19.47
CA LEU A 155 -0.02 -14.07 20.62
C LEU A 155 0.79 -15.35 20.81
N SER A 156 1.50 -15.44 21.94
CA SER A 156 2.30 -16.61 22.31
C SER A 156 1.97 -17.01 23.75
N PRO A 157 1.86 -18.30 24.09
CA PRO A 157 1.71 -18.75 25.47
C PRO A 157 2.93 -18.36 26.31
N GLU A 158 2.70 -17.90 27.54
CA GLU A 158 3.79 -17.58 28.47
C GLU A 158 4.39 -18.83 29.10
N ASP A 159 3.57 -19.85 29.35
CA ASP A 159 3.95 -21.08 30.04
C ASP A 159 3.61 -22.34 29.22
N GLY A 160 4.28 -23.45 29.58
CA GLY A 160 4.02 -24.79 29.02
C GLY A 160 4.99 -25.18 27.91
N ALA A 161 4.68 -26.29 27.23
CA ALA A 161 5.53 -26.87 26.18
C ALA A 161 5.70 -25.94 24.95
N ASN A 162 4.72 -25.09 24.70
CA ASN A 162 4.69 -24.13 23.60
C ASN A 162 5.01 -22.69 24.05
N ALA A 163 5.62 -22.49 25.23
CA ALA A 163 5.98 -21.16 25.70
C ALA A 163 6.85 -20.41 24.67
N GLY A 164 6.42 -19.21 24.32
CA GLY A 164 7.08 -18.34 23.34
C GLY A 164 6.88 -18.73 21.86
N ARG A 165 6.19 -19.86 21.56
CA ARG A 165 5.83 -20.22 20.19
C ARG A 165 4.64 -19.38 19.72
N PRO A 166 4.71 -18.68 18.58
CA PRO A 166 3.57 -17.97 18.05
C PRO A 166 2.38 -18.90 17.76
N MET A 167 1.19 -18.49 18.20
CA MET A 167 -0.06 -19.20 17.93
C MET A 167 -0.91 -18.42 16.93
N GLU A 168 -1.07 -17.14 17.14
CA GLU A 168 -1.89 -16.27 16.31
C GLU A 168 -1.23 -14.89 16.14
N ARG A 169 -1.59 -14.19 15.07
CA ARG A 169 -1.16 -12.84 14.76
C ARG A 169 -2.36 -11.95 14.53
N PHE A 170 -2.36 -10.75 15.11
CA PHE A 170 -3.41 -9.76 14.97
C PHE A 170 -2.83 -8.44 14.49
N LEU A 171 -3.50 -7.77 13.58
CA LEU A 171 -3.16 -6.40 13.22
C LEU A 171 -3.86 -5.44 14.18
N LEU A 172 -3.06 -4.60 14.83
CA LEU A 172 -3.60 -3.52 15.66
C LEU A 172 -3.96 -2.33 14.76
N PRO A 173 -5.06 -1.60 15.07
CA PRO A 173 -5.42 -0.39 14.32
C PRO A 173 -4.35 0.69 14.52
N ALA A 174 -3.50 0.87 13.49
CA ALA A 174 -2.26 1.65 13.58
C ALA A 174 -2.46 3.10 14.04
N HIS A 175 -3.61 3.70 13.77
CA HIS A 175 -3.96 5.06 14.19
C HIS A 175 -4.28 5.22 15.68
N TYR A 176 -4.44 4.12 16.41
CA TYR A 176 -4.66 4.10 17.85
C TYR A 176 -3.46 3.58 18.64
N VAL A 177 -2.40 3.14 17.98
CA VAL A 177 -1.20 2.64 18.65
C VAL A 177 -0.23 3.78 18.97
N GLN A 178 0.20 3.84 20.23
CA GLN A 178 1.23 4.76 20.69
C GLN A 178 2.47 4.01 21.15
N ILE A 179 3.62 4.54 20.79
CA ILE A 179 4.93 4.04 21.22
C ILE A 179 5.33 4.76 22.52
N VAL A 180 5.62 3.99 23.56
CA VAL A 180 6.14 4.52 24.82
C VAL A 180 7.64 4.28 24.87
N LEU A 181 8.38 5.35 25.14
CA LEU A 181 9.84 5.32 25.22
C LEU A 181 10.30 4.90 26.63
N LYS A 182 11.46 4.25 26.70
CA LYS A 182 12.15 4.00 27.96
C LYS A 182 12.46 5.34 28.65
N LYS A 183 12.45 5.36 29.98
CA LYS A 183 12.69 6.59 30.77
C LYS A 183 14.05 7.24 30.48
N ASP A 184 15.04 6.39 30.22
CA ASP A 184 16.42 6.81 29.96
C ASP A 184 16.74 6.83 28.45
N TYR A 185 15.73 7.14 27.62
CA TYR A 185 15.92 7.21 26.17
C TYR A 185 17.01 8.22 25.81
N ASN A 186 18.07 7.70 25.21
CA ASN A 186 19.16 8.49 24.67
C ASN A 186 19.42 8.04 23.25
N LEU A 187 19.54 9.00 22.31
CA LEU A 187 19.87 8.73 20.90
C LEU A 187 21.17 7.95 20.70
N ASN A 188 22.07 8.01 21.68
CA ASN A 188 23.35 7.31 21.64
C ASN A 188 23.29 5.88 22.22
N SER A 189 22.14 5.41 22.69
CA SER A 189 21.98 4.06 23.21
C SER A 189 21.95 3.04 22.07
N LEU A 190 22.66 1.92 22.25
CA LEU A 190 22.60 0.76 21.34
C LEU A 190 21.34 -0.09 21.56
N GLU A 191 20.60 0.16 22.64
CA GLU A 191 19.37 -0.56 22.93
C GLU A 191 18.16 0.07 22.24
N SER A 192 17.13 -0.75 22.00
CA SER A 192 15.86 -0.25 21.51
C SER A 192 15.30 0.83 22.45
N PRO A 193 14.94 2.02 21.92
CA PRO A 193 14.37 3.09 22.70
C PRO A 193 12.94 2.78 23.18
N ILE A 194 12.28 1.78 22.61
CA ILE A 194 10.87 1.44 22.86
C ILE A 194 10.78 0.59 24.12
N ASP A 195 9.95 1.02 25.06
CA ASP A 195 9.60 0.25 26.26
C ASP A 195 8.44 -0.69 25.98
N HIS A 196 7.31 -0.13 25.54
CA HIS A 196 6.11 -0.88 25.19
C HIS A 196 5.21 -0.09 24.22
N TYR A 197 4.18 -0.75 23.72
CA TYR A 197 3.14 -0.14 22.90
C TYR A 197 1.83 -0.05 23.69
N ILE A 198 1.06 1.00 23.44
CA ILE A 198 -0.27 1.19 24.03
C ILE A 198 -1.29 1.35 22.89
N LEU A 199 -2.33 0.53 22.91
CA LEU A 199 -3.50 0.70 22.07
C LEU A 199 -4.55 1.52 22.83
N MET A 200 -4.91 2.67 22.26
CA MET A 200 -5.87 3.61 22.86
C MET A 200 -7.18 3.57 22.11
N MET A 201 -8.21 2.92 22.65
CA MET A 201 -9.56 2.88 22.07
C MET A 201 -10.56 3.50 23.04
N GLY A 202 -10.99 4.73 22.76
CA GLY A 202 -11.85 5.49 23.68
C GLY A 202 -11.17 5.71 25.04
N ASN A 203 -11.78 5.23 26.11
CA ASN A 203 -11.24 5.32 27.48
C ASN A 203 -10.44 4.09 27.92
N SER A 204 -10.27 3.10 27.02
CA SER A 204 -9.56 1.86 27.31
C SER A 204 -8.13 1.92 26.79
N PHE A 205 -7.19 1.46 27.62
CA PHE A 205 -5.77 1.36 27.29
C PHE A 205 -5.35 -0.09 27.42
N ILE A 206 -4.82 -0.64 26.35
CA ILE A 206 -4.25 -2.00 26.34
C ILE A 206 -2.76 -1.87 26.11
N ARG A 207 -1.96 -2.42 27.02
CA ARG A 207 -0.50 -2.44 26.94
C ARG A 207 -0.04 -3.71 26.26
N PHE A 208 0.91 -3.59 25.34
CA PHE A 208 1.61 -4.68 24.68
C PHE A 208 3.10 -4.54 24.90
N GLU A 209 3.74 -5.64 25.25
CA GLU A 209 5.20 -5.67 25.41
C GLU A 209 5.88 -5.51 24.03
N ALA A 210 7.01 -4.81 24.01
CA ALA A 210 7.71 -4.54 22.75
C ALA A 210 8.16 -5.81 22.00
N LYS A 211 8.43 -6.89 22.75
CA LYS A 211 8.81 -8.20 22.19
C LYS A 211 7.68 -8.89 21.42
N ASP A 212 6.40 -8.57 21.74
CA ASP A 212 5.24 -9.23 21.15
C ASP A 212 4.65 -8.45 19.96
N ILE A 213 5.25 -7.30 19.63
CA ILE A 213 4.83 -6.47 18.50
C ILE A 213 5.89 -6.49 17.41
N ILE A 214 5.49 -6.84 16.19
CA ILE A 214 6.26 -6.54 14.99
C ILE A 214 5.77 -5.20 14.45
N HIS A 215 6.64 -4.21 14.43
CA HIS A 215 6.34 -2.87 13.96
C HIS A 215 6.99 -2.63 12.60
N SER A 216 6.22 -2.81 11.56
CA SER A 216 6.58 -2.45 10.19
C SER A 216 6.36 -0.96 9.97
N LYS A 217 7.30 -0.27 9.31
CA LYS A 217 7.17 1.17 9.07
C LYS A 217 7.89 1.62 7.81
N PHE A 218 7.33 2.64 7.16
CA PHE A 218 8.06 3.37 6.14
C PHE A 218 9.12 4.30 6.73
N PRO A 219 10.21 4.61 6.01
CA PRO A 219 11.23 5.55 6.47
C PRO A 219 10.63 6.91 6.84
N ASN A 220 11.07 7.46 7.96
CA ASN A 220 10.66 8.79 8.41
C ASN A 220 11.91 9.62 8.73
N PRO A 221 12.23 10.66 7.94
CA PRO A 221 13.38 11.51 8.15
C PRO A 221 13.21 12.53 9.28
N ASN A 222 12.01 12.64 9.87
CA ASN A 222 11.71 13.64 10.89
C ASN A 222 12.19 13.17 12.26
N TYR A 223 13.42 13.52 12.62
CA TYR A 223 14.00 13.23 13.93
C TYR A 223 13.63 14.32 14.94
N ASP A 224 13.13 13.91 16.10
CA ASP A 224 12.89 14.77 17.24
C ASP A 224 13.12 14.02 18.57
N LEU A 225 13.21 14.78 19.68
CA LEU A 225 13.36 14.21 21.02
C LEU A 225 12.09 13.49 21.51
N ALA A 226 10.95 13.72 20.87
CA ALA A 226 9.69 13.02 21.17
C ALA A 226 9.60 11.64 20.49
N GLY A 227 10.65 11.24 19.75
CA GLY A 227 10.69 9.93 19.09
C GLY A 227 9.84 9.84 17.81
N ARG A 228 9.59 10.95 17.13
CA ARG A 228 8.78 10.97 15.89
C ARG A 228 9.34 10.05 14.80
N HIS A 229 10.67 9.93 14.71
CA HIS A 229 11.36 9.02 13.78
C HIS A 229 11.11 7.53 14.04
N LEU A 230 10.56 7.18 15.20
CA LEU A 230 10.18 5.80 15.52
C LEU A 230 8.88 5.39 14.82
N TYR A 231 8.04 6.35 14.45
CA TYR A 231 6.87 6.13 13.62
C TYR A 231 7.23 6.25 12.15
N GLY A 232 6.59 5.47 11.32
CA GLY A 232 6.67 5.60 9.87
C GLY A 232 5.95 6.84 9.36
N GLN A 233 6.34 7.31 8.20
CA GLN A 233 5.69 8.42 7.52
C GLN A 233 4.78 7.89 6.41
N SER A 234 3.50 8.28 6.43
CA SER A 234 2.57 7.94 5.36
C SER A 234 2.96 8.64 4.05
N PRO A 235 2.95 7.96 2.90
CA PRO A 235 3.10 8.60 1.60
C PRO A 235 2.00 9.64 1.33
N LEU A 236 0.82 9.49 1.93
CA LEU A 236 -0.28 10.44 1.82
C LEU A 236 0.00 11.78 2.51
N GLU A 237 1.01 11.86 3.39
CA GLU A 237 1.40 13.13 4.01
C GLU A 237 1.84 14.16 2.98
N ALA A 238 2.52 13.73 1.93
CA ALA A 238 2.88 14.59 0.81
C ALA A 238 1.67 15.01 -0.04
N ALA A 239 0.67 14.13 -0.16
CA ALA A 239 -0.53 14.34 -0.96
C ALA A 239 -1.69 15.02 -0.18
N LYS A 240 -1.51 15.39 1.09
CA LYS A 240 -2.59 15.88 1.95
C LYS A 240 -3.36 17.08 1.36
N ARG A 241 -2.66 17.98 0.68
CA ARG A 241 -3.27 19.15 0.04
C ARG A 241 -4.12 18.78 -1.17
N ASP A 242 -3.70 17.75 -1.90
CA ASP A 242 -4.41 17.25 -3.07
C ASP A 242 -5.67 16.47 -2.66
N ILE A 243 -5.60 15.70 -1.56
CA ILE A 243 -6.75 15.05 -0.95
C ILE A 243 -7.78 16.11 -0.50
N GLN A 244 -7.32 17.15 0.19
CA GLN A 244 -8.17 18.25 0.61
C GLN A 244 -8.79 18.98 -0.58
N LEU A 245 -8.00 19.24 -1.63
CA LEU A 245 -8.48 19.87 -2.86
C LEU A 245 -9.57 19.02 -3.52
N SER A 246 -9.35 17.72 -3.65
CA SER A 246 -10.34 16.79 -4.20
C SER A 246 -11.64 16.82 -3.38
N ASN A 247 -11.57 16.66 -2.06
CA ASN A 247 -12.73 16.68 -1.17
C ASN A 247 -13.48 18.03 -1.28
N THR A 248 -12.76 19.16 -1.18
CA THR A 248 -13.36 20.49 -1.27
C THR A 248 -14.02 20.74 -2.63
N THR A 249 -13.45 20.22 -3.71
CA THR A 249 -14.01 20.33 -5.06
C THR A 249 -15.32 19.55 -5.18
N ILE A 250 -15.36 18.35 -4.62
CA ILE A 250 -16.58 17.52 -4.57
C ILE A 250 -17.65 18.21 -3.71
N ASP A 251 -17.30 18.70 -2.52
CA ASP A 251 -18.21 19.37 -1.60
C ASP A 251 -18.79 20.65 -2.22
N HIS A 252 -17.93 21.44 -2.89
CA HIS A 252 -18.37 22.63 -3.60
C HIS A 252 -19.33 22.31 -4.74
N SER A 253 -19.02 21.28 -5.53
CA SER A 253 -19.88 20.84 -6.63
C SER A 253 -21.23 20.35 -6.11
N ASN A 254 -21.23 19.55 -5.06
CA ASN A 254 -22.44 19.06 -4.40
C ASN A 254 -23.29 20.22 -3.82
N SER A 255 -22.64 21.18 -3.14
CA SER A 255 -23.30 22.34 -2.58
C SER A 255 -23.91 23.23 -3.67
N THR A 256 -23.19 23.43 -4.77
CA THR A 256 -23.69 24.23 -5.92
C THR A 256 -24.91 23.54 -6.56
N MET A 257 -24.84 22.22 -6.76
CA MET A 257 -25.95 21.45 -7.33
C MET A 257 -27.16 21.42 -6.37
N ALA A 258 -26.92 21.22 -5.06
CA ALA A 258 -27.97 21.19 -4.05
C ALA A 258 -28.69 22.54 -3.91
N ASN A 259 -27.97 23.63 -4.09
CA ASN A 259 -28.53 24.99 -4.01
C ASN A 259 -29.12 25.51 -5.35
N GLY A 260 -29.16 24.68 -6.40
CA GLY A 260 -29.75 25.01 -7.68
C GLY A 260 -28.96 26.00 -8.52
N GLY A 261 -27.64 26.12 -8.29
CA GLY A 261 -26.74 26.93 -9.14
C GLY A 261 -25.99 28.03 -8.42
N VAL A 262 -25.82 29.13 -9.09
CA VAL A 262 -24.90 30.22 -8.75
C VAL A 262 -25.43 31.12 -7.63
N TYR A 263 -24.56 31.51 -6.70
CA TYR A 263 -24.90 32.51 -5.67
C TYR A 263 -24.79 33.92 -6.21
N GLY A 264 -25.75 34.77 -5.86
CA GLY A 264 -25.74 36.17 -6.26
C GLY A 264 -26.70 37.01 -5.45
N PHE A 265 -26.63 38.31 -5.66
CA PHE A 265 -27.60 39.27 -5.15
C PHE A 265 -28.64 39.60 -6.21
N ILE A 266 -29.90 39.60 -5.77
CA ILE A 266 -30.98 40.16 -6.55
C ILE A 266 -31.15 41.61 -6.15
N HIS A 267 -31.10 42.53 -7.09
CA HIS A 267 -31.24 43.96 -6.88
C HIS A 267 -32.21 44.58 -7.90
N ALA A 268 -32.67 45.81 -7.67
CA ALA A 268 -33.42 46.53 -8.66
C ALA A 268 -32.55 46.85 -9.89
N LYS A 269 -33.05 46.57 -11.09
CA LYS A 269 -32.28 46.70 -12.35
C LYS A 269 -31.87 48.13 -12.63
N ASP A 270 -32.68 49.12 -12.24
CA ASP A 270 -32.47 50.53 -12.57
C ASP A 270 -31.64 51.28 -11.54
N GLY A 271 -31.23 50.66 -10.42
CA GLY A 271 -30.39 51.25 -9.36
C GLY A 271 -31.03 52.47 -8.65
N GLN A 272 -32.20 52.91 -9.08
CA GLN A 272 -32.85 54.11 -8.56
C GLN A 272 -33.93 53.85 -7.51
N THR A 273 -34.52 52.67 -7.52
CA THR A 273 -35.56 52.27 -6.54
C THR A 273 -35.05 51.09 -5.73
N PRO A 274 -34.56 51.26 -4.50
CA PRO A 274 -34.17 50.14 -3.67
C PRO A 274 -35.37 49.27 -3.38
N LEU A 275 -35.16 47.94 -3.35
CA LEU A 275 -36.18 46.98 -2.89
C LEU A 275 -36.53 47.30 -1.44
N THR A 276 -37.84 47.41 -1.14
CA THR A 276 -38.26 47.55 0.25
C THR A 276 -37.97 46.30 1.03
N ASN A 277 -37.82 46.41 2.37
CA ASN A 277 -37.53 45.25 3.21
C ASN A 277 -38.58 44.14 3.06
N ASP A 278 -39.86 44.51 2.89
CA ASP A 278 -40.96 43.56 2.70
C ASP A 278 -40.82 42.80 1.37
N GLN A 279 -40.46 43.50 0.29
CA GLN A 279 -40.21 42.90 -1.02
C GLN A 279 -38.98 41.96 -1.00
N ALA A 280 -37.94 42.35 -0.29
CA ALA A 280 -36.75 41.51 -0.13
C ALA A 280 -37.03 40.25 0.69
N GLN A 281 -37.87 40.36 1.75
CA GLN A 281 -38.28 39.19 2.56
C GLN A 281 -39.23 38.27 1.78
N ASP A 282 -40.19 38.80 1.05
CA ASP A 282 -41.10 37.99 0.21
C ASP A 282 -40.34 37.24 -0.89
N LEU A 283 -39.38 37.92 -1.54
CA LEU A 283 -38.52 37.31 -2.54
C LEU A 283 -37.66 36.17 -1.94
N LYS A 284 -37.07 36.42 -0.76
CA LYS A 284 -36.31 35.39 -0.01
C LYS A 284 -37.19 34.20 0.36
N ALA A 285 -38.40 34.42 0.86
CA ALA A 285 -39.33 33.35 1.24
C ALA A 285 -39.73 32.51 0.02
N ARG A 286 -40.01 33.11 -1.13
CA ARG A 286 -40.31 32.40 -2.37
C ARG A 286 -39.15 31.61 -2.91
N LEU A 287 -37.92 32.13 -2.81
CA LEU A 287 -36.71 31.38 -3.21
C LEU A 287 -36.47 30.18 -2.32
N ILE A 288 -36.66 30.33 -1.00
CA ILE A 288 -36.54 29.20 -0.04
C ILE A 288 -37.62 28.16 -0.33
N GLU A 289 -38.87 28.56 -0.60
CA GLU A 289 -39.97 27.66 -0.94
C GLU A 289 -39.68 26.90 -2.26
N MET A 290 -39.12 27.59 -3.25
CA MET A 290 -38.68 26.97 -4.51
C MET A 290 -37.55 25.97 -4.31
N GLN A 291 -36.60 26.23 -3.41
CA GLN A 291 -35.52 25.29 -3.05
C GLN A 291 -36.02 24.10 -2.24
N ALA A 292 -36.96 24.31 -1.33
CA ALA A 292 -37.52 23.25 -0.49
C ALA A 292 -38.37 22.24 -1.29
N SER A 293 -38.94 22.66 -2.44
CA SER A 293 -39.70 21.76 -3.31
C SER A 293 -38.75 20.98 -4.21
N LYS A 294 -38.67 19.66 -4.04
CA LYS A 294 -37.89 18.73 -4.87
C LYS A 294 -38.22 18.72 -6.36
N GLN A 295 -39.18 19.55 -6.83
CA GLN A 295 -39.54 19.69 -8.23
C GLN A 295 -39.05 21.02 -8.80
N ILE A 296 -37.78 21.10 -9.09
CA ILE A 296 -37.11 22.32 -9.61
C ILE A 296 -37.35 22.52 -11.13
N LEU A 297 -37.68 21.46 -11.86
CA LEU A 297 -37.88 21.52 -13.30
C LEU A 297 -39.22 22.21 -13.65
N GLY A 298 -39.15 23.46 -14.16
CA GLY A 298 -40.26 24.16 -14.79
C GLY A 298 -40.96 25.24 -13.96
N ARG A 299 -40.43 25.67 -12.80
CA ARG A 299 -41.03 26.75 -12.05
C ARG A 299 -40.41 28.09 -12.45
N ILE A 300 -41.19 28.93 -13.10
CA ILE A 300 -40.85 30.32 -13.41
C ILE A 300 -41.53 31.20 -12.33
N ALA A 301 -40.69 31.89 -11.52
CA ALA A 301 -41.21 32.90 -10.61
C ALA A 301 -41.37 34.24 -11.36
N GLY A 302 -42.57 34.75 -11.41
CA GLY A 302 -42.83 36.10 -11.92
C GLY A 302 -42.51 37.13 -10.85
N ALA A 303 -41.76 38.18 -11.21
CA ALA A 303 -41.53 39.35 -10.37
C ALA A 303 -42.29 40.54 -10.98
N SER A 304 -42.98 41.34 -10.13
CA SER A 304 -43.68 42.52 -10.53
C SER A 304 -42.76 43.77 -10.71
N ALA A 305 -41.51 43.69 -10.35
CA ALA A 305 -40.51 44.73 -10.49
C ALA A 305 -39.35 44.29 -11.41
N PRO A 306 -38.70 45.19 -12.15
CA PRO A 306 -37.53 44.87 -12.95
C PRO A 306 -36.35 44.50 -12.01
N LEU A 307 -36.00 43.23 -11.97
CA LEU A 307 -34.92 42.71 -11.14
C LEU A 307 -33.64 42.48 -11.96
N GLY A 308 -32.52 42.85 -11.38
CA GLY A 308 -31.19 42.50 -11.83
C GLY A 308 -30.60 41.43 -10.93
N PHE A 309 -29.77 40.54 -11.47
CA PHE A 309 -29.02 39.55 -10.71
C PHE A 309 -27.51 39.83 -10.88
N THR A 310 -26.84 40.07 -9.77
CA THR A 310 -25.38 40.16 -9.77
C THR A 310 -24.80 38.87 -9.17
N GLN A 311 -24.16 38.10 -10.01
CA GLN A 311 -23.49 36.88 -9.60
C GLN A 311 -22.26 37.18 -8.74
N LEU A 312 -22.17 36.56 -7.57
CA LEU A 312 -21.03 36.69 -6.65
C LEU A 312 -20.11 35.49 -6.70
N SER A 313 -20.65 34.35 -7.10
CA SER A 313 -19.85 33.14 -7.23
C SER A 313 -19.18 33.08 -8.59
N VAL A 314 -18.04 32.44 -8.64
CA VAL A 314 -17.39 32.09 -9.91
C VAL A 314 -18.25 31.01 -10.59
N ASP A 315 -18.45 31.16 -11.89
CA ASP A 315 -19.17 30.19 -12.71
C ASP A 315 -18.51 28.83 -12.61
N THR A 316 -19.30 27.79 -12.33
CA THR A 316 -18.79 26.42 -12.14
C THR A 316 -18.03 25.95 -13.38
N ASP A 317 -18.45 26.35 -14.59
CA ASP A 317 -17.75 26.01 -15.82
C ASP A 317 -16.35 26.64 -15.91
N LYS A 318 -16.19 27.84 -15.33
CA LYS A 318 -14.87 28.51 -15.27
C LYS A 318 -13.95 27.93 -14.21
N MET A 319 -14.48 27.32 -13.18
CA MET A 319 -13.70 26.65 -12.13
C MET A 319 -13.13 25.30 -12.58
N GLN A 320 -13.67 24.69 -13.64
CA GLN A 320 -13.24 23.39 -14.19
C GLN A 320 -12.98 22.33 -13.09
N PRO A 321 -13.95 21.99 -12.23
CA PRO A 321 -13.75 21.13 -11.08
C PRO A 321 -13.22 19.74 -11.47
N HIS A 322 -13.62 19.21 -12.63
CA HIS A 322 -13.13 17.93 -13.16
C HIS A 322 -11.61 17.95 -13.42
N THR A 323 -11.09 19.05 -14.01
CA THR A 323 -9.65 19.18 -14.29
C THR A 323 -8.82 19.20 -13.00
N TYR A 324 -9.31 19.85 -11.95
CA TYR A 324 -8.63 19.87 -10.64
C TYR A 324 -8.70 18.52 -9.95
N SER A 325 -9.84 17.84 -10.02
CA SER A 325 -10.00 16.48 -9.48
C SER A 325 -9.06 15.49 -10.16
N ASP A 326 -9.01 15.47 -11.49
CA ASP A 326 -8.10 14.61 -12.25
C ASP A 326 -6.63 14.88 -11.94
N ALA A 327 -6.26 16.17 -11.80
CA ALA A 327 -4.90 16.55 -11.43
C ALA A 327 -4.56 16.12 -9.99
N ALA A 328 -5.50 16.21 -9.05
CA ALA A 328 -5.34 15.75 -7.69
C ALA A 328 -5.18 14.22 -7.65
N GLN A 329 -6.04 13.48 -8.34
CA GLN A 329 -5.96 12.01 -8.47
C GLN A 329 -4.58 11.57 -8.99
N LYS A 330 -4.05 12.22 -10.03
CA LYS A 330 -2.72 11.92 -10.58
C LYS A 330 -1.61 12.15 -9.56
N ARG A 331 -1.67 13.22 -8.79
CA ARG A 331 -0.66 13.52 -7.76
C ARG A 331 -0.75 12.55 -6.58
N ILE A 332 -1.96 12.21 -6.13
CA ILE A 332 -2.18 11.18 -5.09
C ILE A 332 -1.63 9.84 -5.56
N ALA A 333 -1.94 9.41 -6.79
CA ALA A 333 -1.43 8.16 -7.35
C ALA A 333 0.10 8.14 -7.42
N ASN A 334 0.72 9.23 -7.88
CA ASN A 334 2.18 9.36 -7.93
C ASN A 334 2.83 9.28 -6.54
N CYS A 335 2.23 9.90 -5.52
CA CYS A 335 2.73 9.79 -4.13
C CYS A 335 2.66 8.36 -3.59
N LEU A 336 1.66 7.60 -4.01
CA LEU A 336 1.51 6.18 -3.67
C LEU A 336 2.34 5.24 -4.57
N GLY A 337 3.06 5.76 -5.56
CA GLY A 337 3.81 4.95 -6.52
C GLY A 337 2.92 4.15 -7.47
N TRP A 338 1.70 4.60 -7.74
CA TRP A 338 0.71 3.92 -8.57
C TRP A 338 0.43 4.66 -9.87
N SER A 339 0.17 3.93 -10.95
CA SER A 339 -0.14 4.52 -12.25
C SER A 339 -1.63 4.82 -12.38
N THR A 340 -1.99 6.04 -12.79
CA THR A 340 -3.38 6.39 -13.10
C THR A 340 -3.96 5.66 -14.30
N LEU A 341 -3.12 5.11 -15.16
CA LEU A 341 -3.58 4.26 -16.26
C LEU A 341 -4.30 3.00 -15.77
N LEU A 342 -3.94 2.52 -14.57
CA LEU A 342 -4.60 1.37 -13.94
C LEU A 342 -5.98 1.69 -13.34
N LEU A 343 -6.32 2.98 -13.23
CA LEU A 343 -7.62 3.46 -12.76
C LEU A 343 -8.59 3.73 -13.93
N ASN A 344 -8.08 3.89 -15.15
CA ASN A 344 -8.85 4.25 -16.33
C ASN A 344 -9.20 3.01 -17.14
N THR A 345 -10.48 2.85 -17.48
CA THR A 345 -11.00 1.75 -18.31
C THR A 345 -10.66 1.88 -19.79
N ASP A 346 -10.23 3.07 -20.24
CA ASP A 346 -10.00 3.37 -21.66
C ASP A 346 -8.53 3.22 -22.10
N ALA A 347 -7.66 2.67 -21.23
CA ALA A 347 -6.25 2.49 -21.54
C ALA A 347 -6.05 1.38 -22.60
N LYS A 348 -5.16 1.63 -23.58
CA LYS A 348 -4.75 0.61 -24.56
C LYS A 348 -3.93 -0.48 -23.89
N TYR A 349 -4.08 -1.73 -24.31
CA TYR A 349 -3.44 -2.90 -23.71
C TYR A 349 -1.93 -2.76 -23.54
N ASP A 350 -1.19 -2.34 -24.58
CA ASP A 350 0.28 -2.22 -24.50
C ASP A 350 0.76 -1.25 -23.43
N ASN A 351 0.01 -0.17 -23.19
CA ASN A 351 0.31 0.80 -22.11
C ASN A 351 -0.08 0.28 -20.74
N LEU A 352 -1.08 -0.61 -20.69
CA LEU A 352 -1.57 -1.20 -19.44
C LEU A 352 -0.56 -2.19 -18.86
N ASP A 353 0.04 -3.07 -19.70
CA ASP A 353 1.06 -4.01 -19.26
C ASP A 353 2.30 -3.30 -18.70
N ALA A 354 2.78 -2.28 -19.41
CA ALA A 354 3.88 -1.45 -18.92
C ALA A 354 3.54 -0.74 -17.61
N ALA A 355 2.30 -0.25 -17.45
CA ALA A 355 1.83 0.38 -16.23
C ALA A 355 1.79 -0.61 -15.06
N TRP A 356 1.34 -1.85 -15.28
CA TRP A 356 1.36 -2.91 -14.28
C TRP A 356 2.77 -3.27 -13.85
N GLN A 357 3.67 -3.52 -14.80
CA GLN A 357 5.08 -3.83 -14.51
C GLN A 357 5.73 -2.73 -13.67
N MET A 358 5.47 -1.48 -14.01
CA MET A 358 5.97 -0.32 -13.27
C MET A 358 5.38 -0.23 -11.84
N ALA A 359 4.08 -0.44 -11.69
CA ALA A 359 3.40 -0.42 -10.41
C ALA A 359 3.88 -1.55 -9.49
N ILE A 360 4.01 -2.77 -10.01
CA ILE A 360 4.53 -3.92 -9.26
C ILE A 360 5.97 -3.68 -8.84
N SER A 361 6.84 -3.23 -9.74
CA SER A 361 8.26 -3.01 -9.46
C SER A 361 8.50 -1.86 -8.48
N ASN A 362 7.74 -0.76 -8.59
CA ASN A 362 7.95 0.44 -7.79
C ASN A 362 7.22 0.43 -6.45
N ARG A 363 6.11 -0.33 -6.35
CA ARG A 363 5.27 -0.33 -5.14
C ARG A 363 5.16 -1.70 -4.49
N ILE A 364 4.66 -2.69 -5.19
CA ILE A 364 4.35 -4.00 -4.60
C ILE A 364 5.62 -4.72 -4.13
N THR A 365 6.65 -4.76 -4.97
CA THR A 365 7.91 -5.47 -4.62
C THR A 365 8.63 -4.88 -3.42
N PRO A 366 8.84 -3.55 -3.30
CA PRO A 366 9.45 -2.96 -2.10
C PRO A 366 8.65 -3.22 -0.82
N ASP A 367 7.32 -3.18 -0.89
CA ASP A 367 6.47 -3.39 0.29
C ASP A 367 6.45 -4.86 0.72
N LEU A 368 6.43 -5.80 -0.25
CA LEU A 368 6.63 -7.22 0.03
C LEU A 368 8.00 -7.50 0.65
N ALA A 369 9.04 -6.77 0.25
CA ALA A 369 10.36 -6.91 0.85
C ALA A 369 10.36 -6.46 2.33
N ILE A 370 9.69 -5.36 2.67
CA ILE A 370 9.53 -4.92 4.07
C ILE A 370 8.78 -5.98 4.86
N TYR A 371 7.66 -6.48 4.33
CA TYR A 371 6.87 -7.51 4.99
C TYR A 371 7.68 -8.80 5.21
N ALA A 372 8.40 -9.27 4.17
CA ALA A 372 9.24 -10.45 4.25
C ALA A 372 10.39 -10.28 5.25
N ASP A 373 11.09 -9.13 5.23
CA ASP A 373 12.20 -8.87 6.15
C ASP A 373 11.72 -8.84 7.62
N ASP A 374 10.56 -8.26 7.90
CA ASP A 374 9.95 -8.26 9.24
C ASP A 374 9.57 -9.67 9.69
N MET A 375 8.95 -10.45 8.82
CA MET A 375 8.58 -11.84 9.11
C MET A 375 9.82 -12.71 9.35
N ASN A 376 10.82 -12.58 8.49
CA ASN A 376 12.07 -13.36 8.57
C ASN A 376 12.94 -12.96 9.78
N THR A 377 12.84 -11.71 10.24
CA THR A 377 13.62 -11.23 11.38
C THR A 377 12.92 -11.47 12.71
N HIS A 378 11.59 -11.28 12.77
CA HIS A 378 10.88 -11.20 14.04
C HIS A 378 9.86 -12.30 14.28
N TYR A 379 9.38 -12.99 13.24
CA TYR A 379 8.33 -14.01 13.37
C TYR A 379 8.86 -15.43 13.26
N TYR A 380 9.42 -15.84 12.12
CA TYR A 380 9.89 -17.22 11.89
C TYR A 380 10.97 -17.69 12.85
N PRO A 381 11.92 -16.86 13.31
CA PRO A 381 12.93 -17.32 14.29
C PRO A 381 12.34 -17.76 15.64
N ARG A 382 11.08 -17.43 15.94
CA ARG A 382 10.39 -17.90 17.16
C ARG A 382 9.96 -19.36 17.10
N PHE A 383 9.87 -19.91 15.90
CA PHE A 383 9.63 -21.35 15.69
C PHE A 383 10.96 -22.09 15.69
N LYS A 384 11.09 -23.10 16.54
CA LYS A 384 12.34 -23.87 16.66
C LYS A 384 12.67 -24.59 15.36
N GLU A 385 11.64 -25.03 14.65
CA GLU A 385 11.69 -25.78 13.40
C GLU A 385 12.07 -24.90 12.20
N LEU A 386 11.81 -23.60 12.28
CA LEU A 386 11.95 -22.65 11.16
C LEU A 386 13.14 -21.69 11.28
N ARG A 387 14.12 -22.00 12.12
CA ARG A 387 15.25 -21.07 12.36
C ARG A 387 16.05 -20.67 11.11
N ASN A 388 16.10 -21.56 10.11
CA ASN A 388 16.78 -21.32 8.85
C ASN A 388 15.82 -21.10 7.67
N ALA A 389 14.52 -21.10 7.94
CA ALA A 389 13.51 -20.86 6.93
C ALA A 389 13.24 -19.37 6.77
N GLU A 390 12.94 -18.97 5.55
CA GLU A 390 12.56 -17.60 5.21
C GLU A 390 11.38 -17.62 4.26
N VAL A 391 10.45 -16.69 4.48
CA VAL A 391 9.38 -16.46 3.51
C VAL A 391 9.94 -15.67 2.33
N HIS A 392 9.50 -16.07 1.16
CA HIS A 392 9.83 -15.44 -0.10
C HIS A 392 8.56 -15.13 -0.89
N PHE A 393 8.48 -13.96 -1.46
CA PHE A 393 7.40 -13.51 -2.34
C PHE A 393 7.94 -13.33 -3.75
N ASP A 394 7.47 -14.13 -4.70
CA ASP A 394 7.91 -14.04 -6.09
C ASP A 394 6.87 -13.35 -6.96
N VAL A 395 7.10 -12.06 -7.21
CA VAL A 395 6.24 -11.27 -8.10
C VAL A 395 6.39 -11.63 -9.58
N SER A 396 7.45 -12.35 -9.98
CA SER A 396 7.64 -12.75 -11.39
C SER A 396 6.64 -13.80 -11.84
N GLU A 397 5.94 -14.44 -10.91
CA GLU A 397 4.86 -15.37 -11.20
C GLU A 397 3.54 -14.69 -11.54
N LEU A 398 3.43 -13.41 -11.25
CA LEU A 398 2.24 -12.64 -11.61
C LEU A 398 2.09 -12.58 -13.14
N PRO A 399 0.88 -12.76 -13.68
CA PRO A 399 0.64 -12.71 -15.12
C PRO A 399 1.19 -11.45 -15.80
N GLU A 400 1.11 -10.31 -15.12
CA GLU A 400 1.56 -9.02 -15.62
C GLU A 400 3.09 -8.88 -15.66
N MET A 401 3.81 -9.69 -14.88
CA MET A 401 5.29 -9.73 -14.86
C MET A 401 5.84 -10.81 -15.78
N GLN A 402 4.99 -11.71 -16.25
CA GLN A 402 5.37 -12.69 -17.24
C GLN A 402 5.55 -11.96 -18.56
N GLY A 403 6.80 -11.86 -19.01
CA GLY A 403 7.08 -11.42 -20.37
C GLY A 403 6.34 -12.26 -21.39
N ASP A 404 6.32 -11.83 -22.66
CA ASP A 404 5.71 -12.62 -23.73
C ASP A 404 6.34 -14.03 -23.72
N MET A 405 5.57 -15.02 -23.24
CA MET A 405 6.00 -16.42 -23.16
C MET A 405 6.44 -16.95 -24.54
N LYS A 406 5.92 -16.35 -25.62
CA LYS A 406 6.32 -16.65 -26.97
C LYS A 406 7.76 -16.19 -27.23
N VAL A 407 8.10 -14.95 -26.84
CA VAL A 407 9.46 -14.42 -26.96
C VAL A 407 10.44 -15.24 -26.13
N LEU A 408 10.04 -15.63 -24.92
CA LEU A 408 10.84 -16.52 -24.07
C LEU A 408 11.06 -17.87 -24.75
N ALA A 409 10.00 -18.50 -25.26
CA ALA A 409 10.08 -19.80 -25.94
C ALA A 409 10.94 -19.74 -27.22
N GLU A 410 10.80 -18.70 -28.04
CA GLU A 410 11.62 -18.48 -29.23
C GLU A 410 13.10 -18.30 -28.84
N TRP A 411 13.42 -17.48 -27.85
CA TRP A 411 14.79 -17.32 -27.38
C TRP A 411 15.37 -18.61 -26.81
N MET A 412 14.62 -19.32 -25.99
CA MET A 412 15.04 -20.60 -25.40
C MET A 412 15.23 -21.68 -26.46
N ALA A 413 14.42 -21.71 -27.52
CA ALA A 413 14.61 -22.63 -28.66
C ALA A 413 15.95 -22.36 -29.36
N ILE A 414 16.28 -21.08 -29.58
CA ILE A 414 17.59 -20.69 -30.16
C ILE A 414 18.74 -21.10 -29.21
N ALA A 415 18.56 -20.93 -27.91
CA ALA A 415 19.56 -21.28 -26.91
C ALA A 415 19.82 -22.79 -26.81
N ILE A 416 18.78 -23.63 -26.95
CA ILE A 416 18.92 -25.09 -27.05
C ILE A 416 19.63 -25.46 -28.35
N ASP A 417 19.20 -24.90 -29.48
CA ASP A 417 19.79 -25.17 -30.81
C ASP A 417 21.29 -24.82 -30.84
N SER A 418 21.72 -23.84 -30.07
CA SER A 418 23.14 -23.47 -29.93
C SER A 418 23.92 -24.26 -28.87
N GLY A 419 23.26 -25.17 -28.14
CA GLY A 419 23.87 -25.93 -27.06
C GLY A 419 24.17 -25.11 -25.81
N ALA A 420 23.55 -23.92 -25.65
CA ALA A 420 23.77 -23.05 -24.50
C ALA A 420 22.90 -23.41 -23.29
N VAL A 421 21.79 -24.11 -23.50
CA VAL A 421 20.80 -24.47 -22.48
C VAL A 421 20.43 -25.93 -22.60
N LYS A 422 20.24 -26.60 -21.46
CA LYS A 422 19.80 -28.00 -21.41
C LYS A 422 18.27 -28.10 -21.55
N PRO A 423 17.73 -29.20 -22.10
CA PRO A 423 16.28 -29.44 -22.17
C PRO A 423 15.59 -29.35 -20.81
N LYS A 424 16.21 -29.80 -19.71
CA LYS A 424 15.71 -29.64 -18.35
C LYS A 424 15.51 -28.17 -17.97
N GLU A 425 16.52 -27.33 -18.24
CA GLU A 425 16.46 -25.88 -17.93
C GLU A 425 15.41 -25.16 -18.80
N PHE A 426 15.24 -25.61 -20.07
CA PHE A 426 14.19 -25.12 -20.96
C PHE A 426 12.79 -25.41 -20.40
N ARG A 427 12.55 -26.65 -19.93
CA ARG A 427 11.28 -27.04 -19.32
C ARG A 427 10.96 -26.18 -18.10
N ILE A 428 11.94 -26.04 -17.18
CA ILE A 428 11.79 -25.24 -15.96
C ILE A 428 11.49 -23.75 -16.31
N ALA A 429 12.24 -23.18 -17.25
CA ALA A 429 12.04 -21.77 -17.64
C ALA A 429 10.67 -21.51 -18.27
N LEU A 430 10.11 -22.50 -18.99
CA LEU A 430 8.75 -22.47 -19.54
C LEU A 430 7.70 -23.01 -18.56
N ARG A 431 8.07 -23.26 -17.30
CA ARG A 431 7.19 -23.76 -16.22
C ARG A 431 6.58 -25.14 -16.44
N TYR A 432 7.25 -25.96 -17.24
CA TYR A 432 6.93 -27.37 -17.28
C TYR A 432 7.63 -28.11 -16.12
N PRO A 433 7.05 -29.20 -15.63
CA PRO A 433 7.70 -30.02 -14.61
C PRO A 433 9.12 -30.39 -15.03
N ALA A 434 10.05 -30.35 -14.09
CA ALA A 434 11.41 -30.84 -14.32
C ALA A 434 11.35 -32.32 -14.71
N ASP A 435 12.15 -32.70 -15.69
CA ASP A 435 12.33 -34.10 -16.09
C ASP A 435 13.78 -34.46 -15.79
N ASP A 436 13.97 -35.38 -14.84
CA ASP A 436 15.27 -35.76 -14.32
C ASP A 436 15.86 -36.98 -15.05
N THR A 437 15.46 -37.18 -16.32
CA THR A 437 16.07 -38.22 -17.14
C THR A 437 17.49 -37.80 -17.56
N PRO A 438 18.44 -38.76 -17.69
CA PRO A 438 19.82 -38.47 -18.13
C PRO A 438 19.89 -37.77 -19.47
N GLU A 439 18.89 -37.93 -20.32
CA GLU A 439 18.80 -37.31 -21.64
C GLU A 439 18.49 -35.82 -21.55
N THR A 440 17.68 -35.40 -20.60
CA THR A 440 17.31 -33.97 -20.42
C THR A 440 18.41 -33.14 -19.77
N ASP A 441 19.43 -33.78 -19.17
CA ASP A 441 20.57 -33.10 -18.53
C ASP A 441 21.80 -32.96 -19.45
N LYS A 442 21.66 -33.30 -20.76
CA LYS A 442 22.71 -33.14 -21.78
C LYS A 442 22.51 -31.87 -22.60
N PHE A 443 23.61 -31.32 -23.12
CA PHE A 443 23.55 -30.25 -24.10
C PHE A 443 23.38 -30.81 -25.54
N TYR A 444 22.57 -30.15 -26.35
CA TYR A 444 22.28 -30.56 -27.72
C TYR A 444 22.65 -29.47 -28.71
N LEU A 445 23.14 -29.85 -29.90
CA LEU A 445 23.45 -28.95 -31.02
C LEU A 445 22.55 -29.25 -32.21
N LYS A 446 22.20 -28.23 -32.98
CA LYS A 446 21.23 -28.29 -34.07
C LYS A 446 21.63 -29.16 -35.27
N GLN A 447 22.90 -29.55 -35.44
CA GLN A 447 23.34 -30.42 -36.52
C GLN A 447 22.83 -31.86 -36.40
N GLY A 448 21.54 -32.03 -36.26
CA GLY A 448 20.86 -33.30 -36.10
C GLY A 448 20.39 -33.58 -34.67
N ILE A 449 20.39 -32.53 -33.79
CA ILE A 449 19.97 -32.62 -32.39
C ILE A 449 20.68 -33.81 -31.68
N VAL A 450 22.00 -33.84 -31.76
CA VAL A 450 22.83 -34.84 -31.10
C VAL A 450 23.45 -34.25 -29.83
N PRO A 451 23.71 -35.04 -28.78
CA PRO A 451 24.45 -34.58 -27.60
C PRO A 451 25.82 -34.00 -28.01
N ILE A 452 26.30 -32.98 -27.26
CA ILE A 452 27.61 -32.33 -27.57
C ILE A 452 28.75 -33.33 -27.57
N GLU A 453 28.67 -34.35 -26.73
CA GLU A 453 29.65 -35.47 -26.66
C GLU A 453 29.72 -36.30 -27.96
N GLU A 454 28.65 -36.30 -28.74
CA GLU A 454 28.52 -37.03 -30.00
C GLU A 454 28.65 -36.12 -31.23
N ALA A 455 28.64 -34.78 -31.04
CA ALA A 455 28.67 -33.80 -32.15
C ALA A 455 30.01 -33.77 -32.93
N GLY A 456 31.06 -34.35 -32.39
CA GLY A 456 32.35 -34.53 -33.07
C GLY A 456 32.50 -35.84 -33.84
N LEU A 457 31.53 -36.77 -33.77
CA LEU A 457 31.59 -38.11 -34.32
C LEU A 457 30.89 -38.27 -35.71
N SER A 458 30.56 -37.19 -36.38
CA SER A 458 29.87 -37.30 -37.67
C SER A 458 30.76 -37.26 -38.87
N SER A 459 31.65 -38.23 -39.05
CA SER A 459 31.97 -38.71 -40.38
C SER A 459 31.00 -39.84 -40.75
N ALA A 460 30.57 -39.90 -41.99
CA ALA A 460 29.61 -40.88 -42.49
C ALA A 460 30.07 -42.35 -42.29
N GLU A 461 31.32 -42.57 -41.92
CA GLU A 461 31.94 -43.88 -41.66
C GLU A 461 31.61 -44.40 -40.23
N ASP A 462 31.43 -43.56 -39.25
CA ASP A 462 31.13 -43.99 -37.86
C ASP A 462 29.66 -44.40 -37.65
N ARG A 463 28.75 -44.00 -38.51
CA ARG A 463 27.33 -44.42 -38.44
C ARG A 463 27.11 -45.84 -38.98
N ALA A 464 28.03 -46.36 -39.79
CA ALA A 464 27.94 -47.72 -40.31
C ALA A 464 28.41 -48.78 -39.28
N PHE A 465 29.16 -48.39 -38.27
CA PHE A 465 29.73 -49.34 -37.28
C PHE A 465 28.81 -49.67 -36.09
N ASN A 466 27.74 -48.91 -35.89
CA ASN A 466 26.77 -49.11 -34.80
C ASN A 466 25.44 -49.72 -35.28
N LEU A 467 25.39 -50.31 -36.47
CA LEU A 467 24.23 -51.02 -37.03
C LEU A 467 24.47 -52.49 -37.33
N GLU A 468 25.52 -53.11 -36.75
CA GLU A 468 25.69 -54.58 -36.70
C GLU A 468 25.53 -55.14 -35.26
#